data_508d0b141d6a05eecc71421c8325e9e3
#
_entry.id   508d0b141d6a05eecc71421c8325e9e3
#
_cell.length_a   1.000
_cell.length_b   1.000
_cell.length_c   1.000
_cell.angle_alpha   90.00
_cell.angle_beta   90.00
_cell.angle_gamma   90.00
#
_symmetry.space_group_name_H-M   'P 1'
#
loop_
_entity.id
_entity.type
_entity.pdbx_description
1 polymer ?
#
loop_
_entity_poly.entity_id
_entity_poly.type
_entity_poly.pdbx_seq_one_letter_code
_entity_poly.pdbx_strand_id
1 'polypeptide(L)'
;MNKTDFLEKLKKGLAPISGNERQSVLDYYDEMISDRIENGKTEEEAVAELGSPESVVENILAEFAVSGEKNMKKYEKTERKVGIDGKSKLKVKCEIEKINVTATDGNEIAFTYYEGEKLQHDLTDKDGEVVLETRNKTWFFRNRFGLDNDMFTIDVAIPRAFSGDLILEAATGAINVRDLLKVKELRAKVSTGSIRAENLKAEKSFFETSTGSVTVNGAEILGDAEIKATTGSVKAENVKAGGRLEVSVTTGSLKCDAEAGKLALKATTGDVKFSVKNADEIYVKCAMGSVKG
;
A
#
# COMPACT_ATOMS: atom_id res chain seq x y z
N MET A 1 15.25 -24.16 18.61
CA MET A 1 16.03 -24.01 17.33
C MET A 1 16.16 -22.53 17.09
N ASN A 2 17.37 -22.07 16.81
CA ASN A 2 17.58 -20.64 16.54
C ASN A 2 17.21 -20.26 15.08
N LYS A 3 17.17 -18.95 14.80
CA LYS A 3 16.83 -18.37 13.49
C LYS A 3 17.77 -18.85 12.37
N THR A 4 19.06 -18.86 12.65
CA THR A 4 20.08 -19.27 11.67
C THR A 4 19.91 -20.73 11.26
N ASP A 5 19.73 -21.63 12.23
CA ASP A 5 19.50 -23.06 11.97
C ASP A 5 18.20 -23.29 11.18
N PHE A 6 17.15 -22.54 11.49
CA PHE A 6 15.88 -22.60 10.77
C PHE A 6 16.04 -22.19 9.30
N LEU A 7 16.66 -21.03 9.05
CA LEU A 7 16.88 -20.52 7.68
C LEU A 7 17.83 -21.41 6.87
N GLU A 8 18.85 -21.99 7.50
CA GLU A 8 19.73 -22.95 6.81
C GLU A 8 19.00 -24.22 6.38
N LYS A 9 18.13 -24.77 7.24
CA LYS A 9 17.30 -25.92 6.89
C LYS A 9 16.30 -25.59 5.78
N LEU A 10 15.66 -24.43 5.82
CA LEU A 10 14.82 -23.94 4.72
C LEU A 10 15.62 -23.86 3.44
N LYS A 11 16.80 -23.24 3.47
CA LYS A 11 17.68 -23.10 2.29
C LYS A 11 18.03 -24.45 1.64
N LYS A 12 18.32 -25.45 2.46
CA LYS A 12 18.63 -26.82 1.99
C LYS A 12 17.39 -27.49 1.41
N GLY A 13 16.26 -27.42 2.11
CA GLY A 13 15.01 -28.05 1.65
C GLY A 13 14.45 -27.41 0.37
N LEU A 14 14.68 -26.14 0.15
CA LEU A 14 14.24 -25.37 -1.02
C LEU A 14 15.23 -25.44 -2.21
N ALA A 15 16.18 -26.36 -2.20
CA ALA A 15 17.10 -26.56 -3.32
C ALA A 15 16.42 -26.78 -4.70
N PRO A 16 15.23 -27.40 -4.80
CA PRO A 16 14.54 -27.60 -6.08
C PRO A 16 14.03 -26.32 -6.76
N ILE A 17 13.85 -25.20 -6.05
CA ILE A 17 13.39 -23.95 -6.64
C ILE A 17 14.55 -23.05 -7.06
N SER A 18 14.27 -22.07 -7.94
CA SER A 18 15.31 -21.17 -8.47
C SER A 18 16.04 -20.41 -7.36
N GLY A 19 17.28 -20.00 -7.62
CA GLY A 19 18.08 -19.28 -6.62
C GLY A 19 17.43 -17.96 -6.15
N ASN A 20 16.80 -17.23 -7.07
CA ASN A 20 16.13 -15.97 -6.76
C ASN A 20 14.87 -16.19 -5.89
N GLU A 21 14.08 -17.19 -6.23
CA GLU A 21 12.87 -17.56 -5.47
C GLU A 21 13.25 -18.04 -4.07
N ARG A 22 14.26 -18.92 -3.98
CA ARG A 22 14.76 -19.39 -2.70
C ARG A 22 15.25 -18.26 -1.79
N GLN A 23 16.02 -17.31 -2.35
CA GLN A 23 16.48 -16.17 -1.59
C GLN A 23 15.29 -15.34 -1.07
N SER A 24 14.31 -15.13 -1.89
CA SER A 24 13.08 -14.40 -1.50
C SER A 24 12.32 -15.07 -0.36
N VAL A 25 12.25 -16.41 -0.34
CA VAL A 25 11.67 -17.14 0.79
C VAL A 25 12.49 -16.93 2.06
N LEU A 26 13.81 -17.01 1.95
CA LEU A 26 14.69 -16.85 3.11
C LEU A 26 14.57 -15.45 3.70
N ASP A 27 14.59 -14.41 2.87
CA ASP A 27 14.45 -13.01 3.31
C ASP A 27 13.13 -12.80 4.05
N TYR A 28 12.06 -13.39 3.54
CA TYR A 28 10.75 -13.31 4.16
C TYR A 28 10.72 -13.94 5.57
N TYR A 29 11.22 -15.18 5.72
CA TYR A 29 11.26 -15.82 7.03
C TYR A 29 12.22 -15.11 7.99
N ASP A 30 13.30 -14.55 7.47
CA ASP A 30 14.24 -13.73 8.22
C ASP A 30 13.55 -12.49 8.83
N GLU A 31 12.80 -11.77 8.02
CA GLU A 31 12.03 -10.59 8.41
C GLU A 31 10.93 -10.95 9.43
N MET A 32 10.18 -12.01 9.17
CA MET A 32 9.09 -12.46 10.05
C MET A 32 9.58 -12.88 11.45
N ILE A 33 10.72 -13.55 11.52
CA ILE A 33 11.32 -13.92 12.82
C ILE A 33 11.80 -12.65 13.52
N SER A 34 12.43 -11.72 12.80
CA SER A 34 12.90 -10.46 13.34
C SER A 34 11.76 -9.62 13.92
N ASP A 35 10.66 -9.48 13.19
CA ASP A 35 9.48 -8.74 13.66
C ASP A 35 8.91 -9.31 14.96
N ARG A 36 8.88 -10.64 15.10
CA ARG A 36 8.42 -11.29 16.33
C ARG A 36 9.33 -11.04 17.51
N ILE A 37 10.64 -11.05 17.27
CA ILE A 37 11.66 -10.73 18.31
C ILE A 37 11.53 -9.26 18.72
N GLU A 38 11.36 -8.34 17.78
CA GLU A 38 11.14 -6.91 18.06
C GLU A 38 9.85 -6.68 18.86
N ASN A 39 8.84 -7.53 18.66
CA ASN A 39 7.60 -7.53 19.44
C ASN A 39 7.70 -8.29 20.80
N GLY A 40 8.91 -8.61 21.24
CA GLY A 40 9.20 -9.08 22.61
C GLY A 40 9.21 -10.60 22.79
N LYS A 41 9.22 -11.41 21.71
CA LYS A 41 9.39 -12.86 21.78
C LYS A 41 10.87 -13.23 21.82
N THR A 42 11.17 -14.36 22.45
CA THR A 42 12.50 -14.96 22.29
C THR A 42 12.67 -15.51 20.87
N GLU A 43 13.89 -15.69 20.44
CA GLU A 43 14.20 -16.23 19.11
C GLU A 43 13.62 -17.63 18.92
N GLU A 44 13.70 -18.48 19.96
CA GLU A 44 13.16 -19.83 19.98
C GLU A 44 11.63 -19.85 19.87
N GLU A 45 10.94 -18.95 20.56
CA GLU A 45 9.48 -18.80 20.49
C GLU A 45 9.05 -18.31 19.11
N ALA A 46 9.74 -17.30 18.58
CA ALA A 46 9.47 -16.74 17.25
C ALA A 46 9.60 -17.80 16.15
N VAL A 47 10.62 -18.67 16.26
CA VAL A 47 10.85 -19.78 15.31
C VAL A 47 9.85 -20.92 15.52
N ALA A 48 9.54 -21.28 16.78
CA ALA A 48 8.62 -22.39 17.08
C ALA A 48 7.21 -22.15 16.54
N GLU A 49 6.75 -20.90 16.48
CA GLU A 49 5.46 -20.53 15.92
C GLU A 49 5.36 -20.68 14.40
N LEU A 50 6.48 -20.80 13.69
CA LEU A 50 6.51 -21.03 12.25
C LEU A 50 6.31 -22.51 11.88
N GLY A 51 6.37 -23.40 12.86
CA GLY A 51 6.36 -24.85 12.64
C GLY A 51 7.74 -25.43 12.34
N SER A 52 7.78 -26.69 11.94
CA SER A 52 9.05 -27.32 11.58
C SER A 52 9.55 -26.84 10.21
N PRO A 53 10.87 -26.68 10.02
CA PRO A 53 11.43 -26.32 8.72
C PRO A 53 11.00 -27.28 7.61
N GLU A 54 10.87 -28.55 7.93
CA GLU A 54 10.48 -29.62 7.02
C GLU A 54 9.04 -29.41 6.53
N SER A 55 8.11 -29.12 7.46
CA SER A 55 6.71 -28.82 7.11
C SER A 55 6.58 -27.54 6.29
N VAL A 56 7.38 -26.53 6.60
CA VAL A 56 7.41 -25.28 5.84
C VAL A 56 7.93 -25.54 4.43
N VAL A 57 9.01 -26.28 4.28
CA VAL A 57 9.57 -26.67 2.95
C VAL A 57 8.56 -27.46 2.16
N GLU A 58 7.91 -28.47 2.75
CA GLU A 58 6.91 -29.29 2.08
C GLU A 58 5.73 -28.43 1.53
N ASN A 59 5.23 -27.53 2.35
CA ASN A 59 4.17 -26.61 1.94
C ASN A 59 4.61 -25.69 0.78
N ILE A 60 5.84 -25.15 0.86
CA ILE A 60 6.40 -24.30 -0.17
C ILE A 60 6.56 -25.08 -1.47
N LEU A 61 7.21 -26.25 -1.43
CA LEU A 61 7.44 -27.07 -2.63
C LEU A 61 6.15 -27.58 -3.25
N ALA A 62 5.14 -27.91 -2.44
CA ALA A 62 3.82 -28.28 -2.93
C ALA A 62 3.15 -27.13 -3.70
N GLU A 63 3.30 -25.90 -3.22
CA GLU A 63 2.79 -24.71 -3.92
C GLU A 63 3.58 -24.42 -5.20
N PHE A 64 4.90 -24.59 -5.20
CA PHE A 64 5.73 -24.46 -6.40
C PHE A 64 5.43 -25.53 -7.46
N ALA A 65 5.22 -26.77 -7.06
CA ALA A 65 4.85 -27.84 -7.97
C ALA A 65 3.49 -27.64 -8.64
N VAL A 66 2.60 -26.88 -7.99
CA VAL A 66 1.27 -26.54 -8.52
C VAL A 66 1.29 -25.26 -9.38
N SER A 67 2.34 -24.42 -9.27
CA SER A 67 2.41 -23.08 -9.90
C SER A 67 2.77 -23.06 -11.39
N GLY A 68 3.10 -24.21 -12.02
CA GLY A 68 3.17 -24.30 -13.47
C GLY A 68 1.77 -24.29 -14.10
N GLU A 69 1.52 -23.46 -15.11
CA GLU A 69 0.37 -23.33 -16.04
C GLU A 69 -1.05 -23.74 -15.55
N LYS A 70 -1.16 -24.61 -14.53
CA LYS A 70 -2.45 -25.08 -13.98
C LYS A 70 -3.11 -24.08 -13.00
N ASN A 71 -2.38 -23.14 -12.42
CA ASN A 71 -2.92 -22.23 -11.42
C ASN A 71 -3.75 -21.06 -11.98
N MET A 72 -3.51 -20.63 -13.20
CA MET A 72 -4.33 -19.57 -13.83
C MET A 72 -5.80 -19.99 -14.01
N LYS A 73 -6.10 -21.29 -14.10
CA LYS A 73 -7.49 -21.81 -14.20
C LYS A 73 -8.26 -21.82 -12.88
N LYS A 74 -7.62 -21.48 -11.75
CA LYS A 74 -8.26 -21.47 -10.41
C LYS A 74 -8.74 -20.09 -9.96
N TYR A 75 -8.41 -19.03 -10.70
CA TYR A 75 -8.83 -17.67 -10.39
C TYR A 75 -9.63 -17.10 -11.55
N GLU A 76 -10.77 -16.52 -11.23
CA GLU A 76 -11.67 -15.90 -12.19
C GLU A 76 -11.67 -14.39 -12.00
N LYS A 77 -11.64 -13.65 -13.09
CA LYS A 77 -11.79 -12.20 -13.08
C LYS A 77 -13.24 -11.87 -12.77
N THR A 78 -13.45 -11.18 -11.65
CA THR A 78 -14.77 -10.82 -11.14
C THR A 78 -14.97 -9.32 -11.27
N GLU A 79 -16.14 -8.91 -11.72
CA GLU A 79 -16.60 -7.52 -11.71
C GLU A 79 -17.82 -7.40 -10.79
N ARG A 80 -17.80 -6.41 -9.89
CA ARG A 80 -18.93 -6.03 -9.03
C ARG A 80 -19.22 -4.56 -9.18
N LYS A 81 -20.50 -4.19 -9.18
CA LYS A 81 -20.95 -2.81 -9.31
C LYS A 81 -21.90 -2.42 -8.20
N VAL A 82 -21.77 -1.18 -7.75
CA VAL A 82 -22.62 -0.57 -6.72
C VAL A 82 -22.98 0.85 -7.15
N GLY A 83 -24.27 1.18 -7.17
CA GLY A 83 -24.73 2.53 -7.45
C GLY A 83 -24.26 3.54 -6.41
N ILE A 84 -24.01 4.79 -6.82
CA ILE A 84 -23.53 5.84 -5.91
C ILE A 84 -24.64 6.54 -5.13
N ASP A 85 -25.90 6.32 -5.43
CA ASP A 85 -27.02 7.00 -4.79
C ASP A 85 -27.05 6.70 -3.29
N GLY A 86 -27.05 7.78 -2.48
CA GLY A 86 -27.03 7.67 -1.03
C GLY A 86 -25.69 7.19 -0.43
N LYS A 87 -24.63 7.05 -1.24
CA LYS A 87 -23.31 6.64 -0.76
C LYS A 87 -22.47 7.85 -0.36
N SER A 88 -22.04 7.84 0.90
CA SER A 88 -21.19 8.87 1.48
C SER A 88 -19.76 8.41 1.76
N LYS A 89 -19.50 7.09 1.64
CA LYS A 89 -18.19 6.53 1.96
C LYS A 89 -17.89 5.27 1.15
N LEU A 90 -16.69 5.22 0.62
CA LEU A 90 -16.11 4.06 -0.03
C LEU A 90 -14.82 3.67 0.68
N LYS A 91 -14.74 2.41 1.12
CA LYS A 91 -13.53 1.84 1.72
C LYS A 91 -13.08 0.62 0.94
N VAL A 92 -11.79 0.58 0.60
CA VAL A 92 -11.13 -0.60 0.02
C VAL A 92 -9.97 -0.97 0.94
N LYS A 93 -10.00 -2.20 1.45
CA LYS A 93 -8.96 -2.71 2.34
C LYS A 93 -8.43 -4.03 1.82
N CYS A 94 -7.12 -4.10 1.64
CA CYS A 94 -6.46 -5.31 1.20
C CYS A 94 -5.16 -5.55 1.98
N GLU A 95 -4.68 -6.78 1.93
CA GLU A 95 -3.43 -7.12 2.60
C GLU A 95 -2.23 -6.92 1.67
N ILE A 96 -2.33 -7.36 0.42
CA ILE A 96 -1.18 -7.46 -0.48
C ILE A 96 -1.50 -7.11 -1.94
N GLU A 97 -2.75 -6.77 -2.24
CA GLU A 97 -3.12 -6.32 -3.58
C GLU A 97 -2.65 -4.90 -3.83
N LYS A 98 -2.43 -4.63 -5.09
CA LYS A 98 -2.33 -3.28 -5.61
C LYS A 98 -3.74 -2.73 -5.81
N ILE A 99 -4.02 -1.56 -5.27
CA ILE A 99 -5.27 -0.84 -5.48
C ILE A 99 -5.04 0.23 -6.54
N ASN A 100 -5.77 0.16 -7.65
CA ASN A 100 -5.82 1.22 -8.64
C ASN A 100 -7.19 1.89 -8.59
N VAL A 101 -7.21 3.19 -8.47
CA VAL A 101 -8.44 4.00 -8.47
C VAL A 101 -8.40 4.96 -9.65
N THR A 102 -9.46 4.94 -10.46
CA THR A 102 -9.65 5.84 -11.60
C THR A 102 -11.06 6.42 -11.59
N ALA A 103 -11.23 7.58 -12.21
CA ALA A 103 -12.56 8.15 -12.40
C ALA A 103 -13.25 7.59 -13.64
N THR A 104 -14.57 7.49 -13.58
CA THR A 104 -15.44 7.10 -14.70
C THR A 104 -16.62 8.05 -14.85
N ASP A 105 -17.22 8.08 -16.04
CA ASP A 105 -18.40 8.92 -16.31
C ASP A 105 -19.73 8.19 -15.98
N GLY A 106 -19.68 6.94 -15.52
CA GLY A 106 -20.83 6.17 -15.09
C GLY A 106 -21.47 6.66 -13.79
N ASN A 107 -22.48 5.94 -13.32
CA ASN A 107 -23.19 6.19 -12.05
C ASN A 107 -23.01 5.05 -11.03
N GLU A 108 -22.15 4.08 -11.33
CA GLU A 108 -21.85 2.95 -10.47
C GLU A 108 -20.35 2.88 -10.18
N ILE A 109 -19.99 2.59 -8.93
CA ILE A 109 -18.64 2.19 -8.55
C ILE A 109 -18.44 0.78 -9.07
N ALA A 110 -17.43 0.57 -9.92
CA ALA A 110 -17.07 -0.75 -10.41
C ALA A 110 -15.78 -1.23 -9.77
N PHE A 111 -15.80 -2.46 -9.28
CA PHE A 111 -14.67 -3.17 -8.72
C PHE A 111 -14.32 -4.32 -9.65
N THR A 112 -13.08 -4.41 -10.08
CA THR A 112 -12.56 -5.51 -10.88
C THR A 112 -11.37 -6.14 -10.16
N TYR A 113 -11.44 -7.43 -9.90
CA TYR A 113 -10.42 -8.20 -9.18
C TYR A 113 -10.49 -9.68 -9.56
N TYR A 114 -9.56 -10.47 -9.08
CA TYR A 114 -9.58 -11.93 -9.28
C TYR A 114 -10.01 -12.62 -8.00
N GLU A 115 -10.87 -13.64 -8.12
CA GLU A 115 -11.32 -14.49 -7.03
C GLU A 115 -10.98 -15.95 -7.27
N GLY A 116 -10.71 -16.69 -6.20
CA GLY A 116 -10.44 -18.11 -6.22
C GLY A 116 -10.51 -18.72 -4.82
N GLU A 117 -10.17 -19.99 -4.71
CA GLU A 117 -10.28 -20.72 -3.42
C GLU A 117 -9.54 -20.04 -2.26
N LYS A 118 -8.41 -19.39 -2.57
CA LYS A 118 -7.50 -18.79 -1.57
C LYS A 118 -7.52 -17.24 -1.57
N LEU A 119 -8.17 -16.63 -2.53
CA LEU A 119 -8.30 -15.17 -2.66
C LEU A 119 -9.78 -14.84 -2.80
N GLN A 120 -10.36 -14.28 -1.77
CA GLN A 120 -11.76 -13.93 -1.71
C GLN A 120 -11.93 -12.48 -1.28
N HIS A 121 -12.97 -11.85 -1.77
CA HIS A 121 -13.29 -10.47 -1.45
C HIS A 121 -14.72 -10.38 -0.93
N ASP A 122 -14.91 -9.67 0.18
CA ASP A 122 -16.23 -9.34 0.70
C ASP A 122 -16.58 -7.92 0.29
N LEU A 123 -17.65 -7.80 -0.47
CA LEU A 123 -18.24 -6.51 -0.80
C LEU A 123 -19.51 -6.32 0.03
N THR A 124 -19.50 -5.31 0.89
CA THR A 124 -20.65 -4.88 1.70
C THR A 124 -21.12 -3.51 1.25
N ASP A 125 -22.45 -3.36 1.15
CA ASP A 125 -23.14 -2.11 0.87
C ASP A 125 -24.20 -1.90 1.93
N LYS A 126 -23.92 -1.05 2.91
CA LYS A 126 -24.80 -0.83 4.06
C LYS A 126 -24.65 0.59 4.63
N ASP A 127 -25.76 1.17 5.03
CA ASP A 127 -25.82 2.47 5.74
C ASP A 127 -25.08 3.62 5.01
N GLY A 128 -25.07 3.62 3.68
CA GLY A 128 -24.39 4.62 2.86
C GLY A 128 -22.87 4.40 2.74
N GLU A 129 -22.35 3.30 3.27
CA GLU A 129 -20.95 2.89 3.16
C GLU A 129 -20.82 1.66 2.25
N VAL A 130 -19.88 1.72 1.31
CA VAL A 130 -19.47 0.59 0.48
C VAL A 130 -18.08 0.15 0.93
N VAL A 131 -17.94 -1.11 1.31
CA VAL A 131 -16.65 -1.67 1.76
C VAL A 131 -16.31 -2.89 0.93
N LEU A 132 -15.13 -2.86 0.30
CA LEU A 132 -14.49 -4.03 -0.28
C LEU A 132 -13.30 -4.42 0.60
N GLU A 133 -13.33 -5.62 1.14
CA GLU A 133 -12.25 -6.15 1.98
C GLU A 133 -11.78 -7.50 1.46
N THR A 134 -10.46 -7.63 1.30
CA THR A 134 -9.87 -8.91 0.90
C THR A 134 -9.78 -9.85 2.10
N ARG A 135 -10.27 -11.08 1.93
CA ARG A 135 -10.05 -12.19 2.85
C ARG A 135 -9.02 -13.15 2.27
N ASN A 136 -7.81 -13.03 2.75
CA ASN A 136 -6.74 -13.94 2.36
C ASN A 136 -6.47 -14.98 3.44
N LYS A 137 -6.52 -16.25 3.05
CA LYS A 137 -6.09 -17.36 3.92
C LYS A 137 -4.61 -17.71 3.74
N THR A 138 -3.94 -17.12 2.75
CA THR A 138 -2.55 -17.47 2.39
C THR A 138 -1.80 -16.30 1.76
N TRP A 139 -1.69 -15.17 2.45
CA TRP A 139 -0.94 -13.99 1.98
C TRP A 139 0.57 -14.28 1.73
N PHE A 140 1.03 -15.39 2.26
CA PHE A 140 2.40 -15.80 2.42
C PHE A 140 3.19 -16.04 1.13
N PHE A 141 2.56 -16.64 0.14
CA PHE A 141 3.27 -17.22 -1.01
C PHE A 141 3.14 -16.41 -2.30
N ARG A 142 2.45 -15.33 -2.28
CA ARG A 142 1.86 -14.70 -3.43
C ARG A 142 2.77 -13.78 -4.21
N ASN A 143 3.58 -13.01 -3.55
CA ASN A 143 4.29 -11.89 -4.18
C ASN A 143 5.65 -12.27 -4.79
N ARG A 144 6.07 -13.53 -4.64
CA ARG A 144 7.43 -13.94 -4.98
C ARG A 144 7.55 -15.13 -5.94
N PHE A 145 6.46 -15.77 -6.28
CA PHE A 145 6.54 -17.09 -6.95
C PHE A 145 5.88 -17.17 -8.32
N GLY A 146 6.07 -16.15 -9.15
CA GLY A 146 5.74 -16.23 -10.57
C GLY A 146 4.24 -16.24 -10.90
N LEU A 147 3.39 -15.82 -9.96
CA LEU A 147 2.01 -15.49 -10.29
C LEU A 147 2.00 -14.10 -10.93
N ASP A 148 1.20 -13.94 -11.97
CA ASP A 148 1.07 -12.71 -12.72
C ASP A 148 0.68 -11.56 -11.75
N ASN A 149 1.47 -10.49 -11.72
CA ASN A 149 1.21 -9.33 -10.86
C ASN A 149 -0.19 -8.73 -11.06
N ASP A 150 -0.79 -8.97 -12.22
CA ASP A 150 -2.14 -8.46 -12.54
C ASP A 150 -3.23 -9.19 -11.75
N MET A 151 -3.02 -10.45 -11.34
CA MET A 151 -3.98 -11.21 -10.52
C MET A 151 -4.17 -10.63 -9.11
N PHE A 152 -3.24 -9.81 -8.66
CA PHE A 152 -3.28 -9.19 -7.33
C PHE A 152 -3.51 -7.69 -7.42
N THR A 153 -4.42 -7.33 -8.30
CA THR A 153 -4.84 -5.96 -8.50
C THR A 153 -6.33 -5.85 -8.27
N ILE A 154 -6.72 -4.86 -7.50
CA ILE A 154 -8.09 -4.39 -7.35
C ILE A 154 -8.19 -3.08 -8.14
N ASP A 155 -8.87 -3.11 -9.27
CA ASP A 155 -9.19 -1.91 -10.03
C ASP A 155 -10.54 -1.37 -9.57
N VAL A 156 -10.59 -0.10 -9.19
CA VAL A 156 -11.79 0.60 -8.73
C VAL A 156 -12.06 1.78 -9.64
N ALA A 157 -13.15 1.71 -10.40
CA ALA A 157 -13.63 2.83 -11.20
C ALA A 157 -14.71 3.58 -10.41
N ILE A 158 -14.45 4.85 -10.09
CA ILE A 158 -15.34 5.69 -9.28
C ILE A 158 -16.01 6.74 -10.16
N PRO A 159 -17.33 6.84 -10.13
CA PRO A 159 -18.05 7.92 -10.85
C PRO A 159 -17.55 9.31 -10.46
N ARG A 160 -17.37 10.19 -11.46
CA ARG A 160 -17.00 11.60 -11.22
C ARG A 160 -18.02 12.35 -10.37
N ALA A 161 -19.25 11.85 -10.29
CA ALA A 161 -20.31 12.39 -9.44
C ALA A 161 -20.19 11.95 -7.96
N PHE A 162 -19.36 10.96 -7.64
CA PHE A 162 -19.12 10.54 -6.26
C PHE A 162 -18.37 11.64 -5.50
N SER A 163 -18.96 12.11 -4.42
CA SER A 163 -18.42 13.19 -3.58
C SER A 163 -18.23 12.81 -2.11
N GLY A 164 -18.26 11.50 -1.82
CA GLY A 164 -18.07 10.95 -0.48
C GLY A 164 -16.60 10.83 -0.05
N ASP A 165 -16.41 10.20 1.09
CA ASP A 165 -15.08 9.87 1.61
C ASP A 165 -14.54 8.60 0.91
N LEU A 166 -13.26 8.62 0.55
CA LEU A 166 -12.54 7.51 -0.04
C LEU A 166 -11.39 7.07 0.87
N ILE A 167 -11.47 5.83 1.37
CA ILE A 167 -10.48 5.25 2.28
C ILE A 167 -9.86 4.02 1.60
N LEU A 168 -8.54 4.06 1.40
CA LEU A 168 -7.77 3.02 0.74
C LEU A 168 -6.68 2.53 1.70
N GLU A 169 -6.70 1.25 2.05
CA GLU A 169 -5.76 0.64 2.99
C GLU A 169 -5.14 -0.62 2.38
N ALA A 170 -3.82 -0.70 2.34
CA ALA A 170 -3.09 -1.90 1.97
C ALA A 170 -2.00 -2.20 3.01
N ALA A 171 -1.86 -3.45 3.42
CA ALA A 171 -0.75 -3.80 4.30
C ALA A 171 0.56 -3.85 3.50
N THR A 172 0.58 -4.58 2.38
CA THR A 172 1.74 -4.62 1.47
C THR A 172 1.27 -4.41 0.04
N GLY A 173 1.98 -3.58 -0.75
CA GLY A 173 1.65 -3.37 -2.15
C GLY A 173 1.68 -1.90 -2.56
N ALA A 174 0.77 -1.51 -3.43
CA ALA A 174 0.72 -0.14 -3.93
C ALA A 174 -0.72 0.38 -3.99
N ILE A 175 -0.88 1.67 -3.74
CA ILE A 175 -2.12 2.40 -3.98
C ILE A 175 -1.85 3.44 -5.05
N ASN A 176 -2.55 3.36 -6.17
CA ASN A 176 -2.50 4.33 -7.25
C ASN A 176 -3.88 4.99 -7.41
N VAL A 177 -3.90 6.30 -7.35
CA VAL A 177 -5.12 7.12 -7.56
C VAL A 177 -4.87 8.06 -8.71
N ARG A 178 -5.75 8.04 -9.72
CA ARG A 178 -5.60 8.90 -10.91
C ARG A 178 -6.90 9.56 -11.29
N ASP A 179 -6.77 10.81 -11.70
CA ASP A 179 -7.85 11.62 -12.30
C ASP A 179 -9.12 11.70 -11.44
N LEU A 180 -8.97 11.58 -10.12
CA LEU A 180 -10.08 11.61 -9.17
C LEU A 180 -10.46 13.05 -8.82
N LEU A 181 -11.69 13.42 -9.07
CA LEU A 181 -12.18 14.78 -8.86
C LEU A 181 -13.35 14.81 -7.85
N LYS A 182 -13.30 15.78 -6.93
CA LYS A 182 -14.38 16.14 -6.01
C LYS A 182 -14.71 15.15 -4.89
N VAL A 183 -13.77 14.35 -4.42
CA VAL A 183 -13.99 13.60 -3.18
C VAL A 183 -13.89 14.52 -1.97
N LYS A 184 -14.69 14.25 -0.95
CA LYS A 184 -14.68 15.01 0.30
C LYS A 184 -13.37 14.76 1.06
N GLU A 185 -13.07 13.53 1.36
CA GLU A 185 -11.82 13.13 2.01
C GLU A 185 -11.20 11.94 1.28
N LEU A 186 -9.90 12.04 0.99
CA LEU A 186 -9.11 10.93 0.48
C LEU A 186 -8.10 10.50 1.54
N ARG A 187 -8.21 9.26 2.02
CA ARG A 187 -7.20 8.61 2.87
C ARG A 187 -6.59 7.43 2.15
N ALA A 188 -5.29 7.44 1.96
CA ALA A 188 -4.54 6.30 1.42
C ALA A 188 -3.42 5.91 2.39
N LYS A 189 -3.44 4.67 2.85
CA LYS A 189 -2.47 4.13 3.80
C LYS A 189 -1.90 2.81 3.32
N VAL A 190 -0.57 2.72 3.32
CA VAL A 190 0.17 1.49 3.01
C VAL A 190 1.19 1.25 4.13
N SER A 191 1.26 0.04 4.68
CA SER A 191 2.32 -0.27 5.65
C SER A 191 3.66 -0.46 4.93
N THR A 192 3.73 -1.35 3.95
CA THR A 192 4.96 -1.56 3.16
C THR A 192 4.65 -1.42 1.67
N GLY A 193 5.23 -0.42 1.01
CA GLY A 193 5.04 -0.21 -0.41
C GLY A 193 4.89 1.26 -0.81
N SER A 194 4.12 1.54 -1.86
CA SER A 194 4.06 2.88 -2.42
C SER A 194 2.65 3.42 -2.55
N ILE A 195 2.53 4.74 -2.41
CA ILE A 195 1.32 5.49 -2.76
C ILE A 195 1.68 6.44 -3.90
N ARG A 196 0.89 6.42 -4.96
CA ARG A 196 0.96 7.37 -6.07
C ARG A 196 -0.40 7.98 -6.31
N ALA A 197 -0.48 9.30 -6.21
CA ALA A 197 -1.68 10.07 -6.48
C ALA A 197 -1.38 11.11 -7.58
N GLU A 198 -2.17 11.10 -8.65
CA GLU A 198 -1.97 11.95 -9.82
C GLU A 198 -3.30 12.61 -10.21
N ASN A 199 -3.26 13.92 -10.47
CA ASN A 199 -4.40 14.72 -10.96
C ASN A 199 -5.65 14.56 -10.08
N LEU A 200 -5.55 14.88 -8.81
CA LEU A 200 -6.68 14.73 -7.89
C LEU A 200 -7.21 16.07 -7.37
N LYS A 201 -8.52 16.09 -7.08
CA LYS A 201 -9.17 17.19 -6.33
C LYS A 201 -9.95 16.62 -5.17
N ALA A 202 -9.72 17.17 -3.97
CA ALA A 202 -10.38 16.76 -2.74
C ALA A 202 -10.60 17.96 -1.80
N GLU A 203 -11.50 17.82 -0.82
CA GLU A 203 -11.56 18.82 0.24
C GLU A 203 -10.42 18.60 1.23
N LYS A 204 -10.10 17.34 1.56
CA LYS A 204 -8.96 16.96 2.42
C LYS A 204 -8.26 15.73 1.86
N SER A 205 -6.95 15.59 2.13
CA SER A 205 -6.22 14.39 1.73
C SER A 205 -5.15 13.98 2.74
N PHE A 206 -5.01 12.65 2.93
CA PHE A 206 -4.05 12.03 3.85
C PHE A 206 -3.39 10.84 3.16
N PHE A 207 -2.07 10.91 3.01
CA PHE A 207 -1.25 9.86 2.42
C PHE A 207 -0.20 9.40 3.42
N GLU A 208 -0.20 8.14 3.79
CA GLU A 208 0.72 7.60 4.80
C GLU A 208 1.34 6.27 4.34
N THR A 209 2.67 6.17 4.44
CA THR A 209 3.36 4.88 4.35
C THR A 209 4.34 4.72 5.52
N SER A 210 4.44 3.49 6.06
CA SER A 210 5.46 3.20 7.07
C SER A 210 6.80 2.95 6.38
N THR A 211 6.85 2.03 5.41
CA THR A 211 8.07 1.76 4.64
C THR A 211 7.78 1.86 3.15
N GLY A 212 8.46 2.79 2.47
CA GLY A 212 8.33 2.96 1.02
C GLY A 212 8.22 4.41 0.58
N SER A 213 7.48 4.67 -0.49
CA SER A 213 7.42 6.02 -1.09
C SER A 213 6.00 6.54 -1.22
N VAL A 214 5.85 7.84 -1.02
CA VAL A 214 4.62 8.57 -1.37
C VAL A 214 4.95 9.57 -2.47
N THR A 215 4.25 9.48 -3.59
CA THR A 215 4.34 10.45 -4.69
C THR A 215 2.96 11.05 -4.95
N VAL A 216 2.86 12.36 -4.81
CA VAL A 216 1.65 13.13 -5.14
C VAL A 216 2.02 14.14 -6.21
N ASN A 217 1.33 14.14 -7.34
CA ASN A 217 1.56 15.07 -8.44
C ASN A 217 0.25 15.62 -8.97
N GLY A 218 0.16 16.96 -9.05
CA GLY A 218 -1.01 17.63 -9.60
C GLY A 218 -2.25 17.49 -8.68
N ALA A 219 -2.12 17.79 -7.39
CA ALA A 219 -3.21 17.75 -6.44
C ALA A 219 -3.74 19.15 -6.12
N GLU A 220 -5.05 19.33 -6.18
CA GLU A 220 -5.77 20.51 -5.71
C GLU A 220 -6.63 20.15 -4.50
N ILE A 221 -6.23 20.59 -3.31
CA ILE A 221 -6.91 20.30 -2.05
C ILE A 221 -7.48 21.62 -1.49
N LEU A 222 -8.78 21.66 -1.28
CA LEU A 222 -9.45 22.89 -0.82
C LEU A 222 -9.09 23.26 0.62
N GLY A 223 -8.90 22.28 1.48
CA GLY A 223 -8.51 22.42 2.87
C GLY A 223 -7.11 21.87 3.15
N ASP A 224 -7.02 20.96 4.11
CA ASP A 224 -5.75 20.45 4.62
C ASP A 224 -5.30 19.18 3.87
N ALA A 225 -3.98 19.06 3.71
CA ALA A 225 -3.33 17.89 3.16
C ALA A 225 -2.16 17.43 4.06
N GLU A 226 -2.06 16.12 4.27
CA GLU A 226 -0.95 15.50 4.98
C GLU A 226 -0.33 14.39 4.13
N ILE A 227 1.00 14.42 3.99
CA ILE A 227 1.78 13.43 3.23
C ILE A 227 2.92 12.94 4.11
N LYS A 228 2.93 11.66 4.45
CA LYS A 228 3.85 11.10 5.44
C LYS A 228 4.49 9.80 5.00
N ALA A 229 5.79 9.67 5.23
CA ALA A 229 6.50 8.40 5.20
C ALA A 229 7.34 8.26 6.47
N THR A 230 7.37 7.07 7.07
CA THR A 230 8.30 6.84 8.18
C THR A 230 9.68 6.53 7.63
N THR A 231 9.82 5.51 6.79
CA THR A 231 11.09 5.18 6.13
C THR A 231 10.90 5.19 4.62
N GLY A 232 11.67 6.03 3.92
CA GLY A 232 11.62 6.10 2.46
C GLY A 232 11.61 7.51 1.91
N SER A 233 10.83 7.77 0.86
CA SER A 233 10.83 9.08 0.21
C SER A 233 9.41 9.65 0.05
N VAL A 234 9.32 10.96 0.21
CA VAL A 234 8.11 11.72 -0.11
C VAL A 234 8.42 12.68 -1.25
N LYS A 235 7.58 12.63 -2.28
CA LYS A 235 7.63 13.53 -3.42
C LYS A 235 6.25 14.16 -3.64
N ALA A 236 6.14 15.44 -3.35
CA ALA A 236 4.95 16.25 -3.58
C ALA A 236 5.28 17.28 -4.68
N GLU A 237 4.68 17.16 -5.84
CA GLU A 237 4.92 18.06 -6.98
C GLU A 237 3.61 18.66 -7.46
N ASN A 238 3.60 19.96 -7.74
CA ASN A 238 2.42 20.69 -8.19
C ASN A 238 1.22 20.48 -7.24
N VAL A 239 1.45 20.53 -5.93
CA VAL A 239 0.41 20.39 -4.92
C VAL A 239 -0.09 21.75 -4.50
N LYS A 240 -1.40 21.95 -4.55
CA LYS A 240 -2.08 23.15 -4.05
C LYS A 240 -2.98 22.78 -2.89
N ALA A 241 -2.78 23.40 -1.73
CA ALA A 241 -3.62 23.24 -0.56
C ALA A 241 -4.13 24.62 -0.08
N GLY A 242 -5.44 24.77 -0.02
CA GLY A 242 -6.03 26.04 0.48
C GLY A 242 -5.81 26.25 1.97
N GLY A 243 -5.68 25.16 2.75
CA GLY A 243 -5.35 25.15 4.16
C GLY A 243 -3.88 24.84 4.44
N ARG A 244 -3.66 23.90 5.37
CA ARG A 244 -2.32 23.44 5.77
C ARG A 244 -1.88 22.26 4.88
N LEU A 245 -0.68 22.36 4.33
CA LEU A 245 0.04 21.23 3.75
C LEU A 245 1.16 20.80 4.71
N GLU A 246 1.05 19.62 5.27
CA GLU A 246 2.11 19.00 6.06
C GLU A 246 2.76 17.84 5.30
N VAL A 247 4.07 17.94 5.06
CA VAL A 247 4.84 16.88 4.40
C VAL A 247 5.94 16.43 5.36
N SER A 248 5.98 15.14 5.69
CA SER A 248 6.91 14.63 6.69
C SER A 248 7.55 13.32 6.31
N VAL A 249 8.84 13.17 6.68
CA VAL A 249 9.59 11.93 6.59
C VAL A 249 10.43 11.74 7.86
N THR A 250 10.42 10.54 8.44
CA THR A 250 11.30 10.28 9.58
C THR A 250 12.71 9.96 9.08
N THR A 251 12.86 8.97 8.19
CA THR A 251 14.16 8.62 7.60
C THR A 251 14.04 8.55 6.08
N GLY A 252 14.75 9.42 5.38
CA GLY A 252 14.76 9.44 3.92
C GLY A 252 14.70 10.85 3.32
N SER A 253 14.27 10.96 2.07
CA SER A 253 14.27 12.24 1.35
C SER A 253 12.87 12.82 1.19
N LEU A 254 12.79 14.14 1.30
CA LEU A 254 11.57 14.91 1.07
C LEU A 254 11.80 15.89 -0.07
N LYS A 255 10.98 15.82 -1.11
CA LYS A 255 10.89 16.83 -2.18
C LYS A 255 9.49 17.41 -2.24
N CYS A 256 9.37 18.74 -2.18
CA CYS A 256 8.10 19.42 -2.21
C CYS A 256 8.12 20.62 -3.17
N ASP A 257 7.20 20.66 -4.14
CA ASP A 257 6.86 21.82 -4.95
C ASP A 257 5.39 22.11 -4.75
N ALA A 258 5.06 23.20 -4.06
CA ALA A 258 3.72 23.43 -3.59
C ALA A 258 3.31 24.91 -3.50
N GLU A 259 1.99 25.10 -3.45
CA GLU A 259 1.30 26.29 -2.98
C GLU A 259 0.42 25.91 -1.80
N ALA A 260 0.46 26.64 -0.67
CA ALA A 260 -0.35 26.31 0.50
C ALA A 260 -0.64 27.56 1.35
N GLY A 261 -1.77 27.59 2.06
CA GLY A 261 -1.97 28.62 3.07
C GLY A 261 -0.87 28.51 4.15
N LYS A 262 -0.68 27.30 4.70
CA LYS A 262 0.42 27.03 5.64
C LYS A 262 1.20 25.80 5.19
N LEU A 263 2.51 25.92 5.01
CA LEU A 263 3.39 24.82 4.63
C LEU A 263 4.23 24.38 5.81
N ALA A 264 4.20 23.08 6.14
CA ALA A 264 5.07 22.47 7.15
C ALA A 264 5.84 21.30 6.55
N LEU A 265 7.17 21.40 6.48
CA LEU A 265 8.05 20.36 6.00
C LEU A 265 8.89 19.83 7.15
N LYS A 266 8.87 18.52 7.40
CA LYS A 266 9.56 17.90 8.53
C LYS A 266 10.37 16.68 8.08
N ALA A 267 11.66 16.66 8.40
CA ALA A 267 12.50 15.48 8.27
C ALA A 267 13.27 15.26 9.59
N THR A 268 13.37 14.00 10.03
CA THR A 268 14.24 13.69 11.17
C THR A 268 15.64 13.39 10.65
N THR A 269 15.77 12.47 9.71
CA THR A 269 17.07 12.13 9.08
C THR A 269 16.89 12.10 7.56
N GLY A 270 17.67 12.93 6.86
CA GLY A 270 17.67 12.98 5.39
C GLY A 270 17.56 14.39 4.82
N ASP A 271 17.41 14.48 3.52
CA ASP A 271 17.43 15.74 2.80
C ASP A 271 16.03 16.28 2.54
N VAL A 272 15.85 17.58 2.73
CA VAL A 272 14.65 18.33 2.38
C VAL A 272 14.97 19.28 1.22
N LYS A 273 14.29 19.07 0.08
CA LYS A 273 14.35 19.97 -1.07
C LYS A 273 12.94 20.51 -1.32
N PHE A 274 12.80 21.83 -1.44
CA PHE A 274 11.49 22.40 -1.68
C PHE A 274 11.52 23.63 -2.59
N SER A 275 10.40 23.86 -3.23
CA SER A 275 10.08 25.09 -3.96
C SER A 275 8.66 25.51 -3.56
N VAL A 276 8.47 26.75 -3.21
CA VAL A 276 7.18 27.27 -2.78
C VAL A 276 6.80 28.44 -3.67
N LYS A 277 5.71 28.34 -4.38
CA LYS A 277 5.22 29.43 -5.22
C LYS A 277 4.46 30.48 -4.43
N ASN A 278 3.68 30.02 -3.44
CA ASN A 278 2.92 30.89 -2.54
C ASN A 278 2.64 30.16 -1.23
N ALA A 279 2.85 30.84 -0.09
CA ALA A 279 2.44 30.40 1.24
C ALA A 279 2.41 31.57 2.20
N ASP A 280 1.40 31.62 3.08
CA ASP A 280 1.32 32.63 4.15
C ASP A 280 2.33 32.35 5.26
N GLU A 281 2.54 31.06 5.58
CA GLU A 281 3.49 30.59 6.58
C GLU A 281 4.27 29.38 6.06
N ILE A 282 5.60 29.40 6.26
CA ILE A 282 6.46 28.27 5.92
C ILE A 282 7.23 27.84 7.17
N TYR A 283 7.10 26.57 7.55
CA TYR A 283 7.84 25.93 8.61
C TYR A 283 8.64 24.77 8.05
N VAL A 284 9.97 24.82 8.19
CA VAL A 284 10.84 23.72 7.76
C VAL A 284 11.69 23.26 8.92
N LYS A 285 11.67 21.96 9.22
CA LYS A 285 12.48 21.33 10.26
C LYS A 285 13.20 20.11 9.68
N CYS A 286 14.52 20.11 9.79
CA CYS A 286 15.37 18.95 9.51
C CYS A 286 16.32 18.77 10.70
N ALA A 287 16.32 17.59 11.34
CA ALA A 287 17.18 17.36 12.50
C ALA A 287 18.58 16.93 12.07
N MET A 288 18.68 16.01 11.09
CA MET A 288 19.95 15.54 10.52
C MET A 288 19.83 15.43 9.01
N GLY A 289 20.62 16.23 8.28
CA GLY A 289 20.62 16.28 6.83
C GLY A 289 20.71 17.70 6.27
N SER A 290 20.42 17.85 4.99
CA SER A 290 20.47 19.13 4.30
C SER A 290 19.08 19.70 4.03
N VAL A 291 18.98 21.04 4.02
CA VAL A 291 17.76 21.76 3.60
C VAL A 291 18.13 22.67 2.45
N LYS A 292 17.40 22.54 1.34
CA LYS A 292 17.56 23.38 0.14
C LYS A 292 16.18 23.83 -0.34
N GLY A 293 15.93 25.13 -0.35
CA GLY A 293 14.77 25.80 -0.89
C GLY A 293 15.11 26.70 -2.06
#